data_c2ad417adb3227e267a16e82057daec2
#
_entry.id   c2ad417adb3227e267a16e82057daec2
#
_cell.length_a   1.000
_cell.length_b   1.000
_cell.length_c   1.000
_cell.angle_alpha   90.00
_cell.angle_beta   90.00
_cell.angle_gamma   90.00
#
_symmetry.space_group_name_H-M   'P 1'
#
loop_
_entity.id
_entity.type
_entity.pdbx_description
1 polymer ?
#
loop_
_entity_poly.entity_id
_entity_poly.type
_entity_poly.pdbx_seq_one_letter_code
_entity_poly.pdbx_strand_id
1 'polypeptide(L)'
;MEHRDQTGAYAVIVGGLTALWASLPALVKAYLLLATARGLLGVAAGALAKRPIREIARENFAHLIALGAILLIWLGGELLASEMSDLAQVLVLASKLISLWYAAQSVLEMLDDFARLGIPVPESLRNRLQHMLRGGNGDKRHEQDDRRD
;
A
#
# COMPACT_ATOMS: atom_id res chain seq x y z
N MET A 1 19.90 -30.37 24.59
CA MET A 1 18.44 -30.48 24.50
C MET A 1 17.77 -29.22 23.89
N GLU A 2 18.46 -28.11 23.84
CA GLU A 2 17.97 -26.78 23.42
C GLU A 2 17.71 -26.61 21.89
N HIS A 3 18.36 -27.39 21.04
CA HIS A 3 18.21 -27.26 19.57
C HIS A 3 16.87 -27.78 19.01
N ARG A 4 16.15 -28.63 19.75
CA ARG A 4 14.88 -29.24 19.29
C ARG A 4 13.68 -28.30 19.43
N ASP A 5 13.71 -27.42 20.43
CA ASP A 5 12.62 -26.46 20.65
C ASP A 5 12.62 -25.28 19.68
N GLN A 6 13.81 -24.87 19.20
CA GLN A 6 13.94 -23.80 18.22
C GLN A 6 13.36 -24.21 16.86
N THR A 7 13.57 -25.44 16.43
CA THR A 7 13.06 -25.94 15.13
C THR A 7 11.54 -25.98 15.11
N GLY A 8 10.90 -26.34 16.25
CA GLY A 8 9.45 -26.34 16.38
C GLY A 8 8.86 -24.94 16.30
N ALA A 9 9.47 -23.96 16.99
CA ALA A 9 9.01 -22.56 16.96
C ALA A 9 9.11 -21.95 15.55
N TYR A 10 10.20 -22.19 14.82
CA TYR A 10 10.36 -21.74 13.45
C TYR A 10 9.30 -22.36 12.51
N ALA A 11 9.02 -23.64 12.64
CA ALA A 11 8.00 -24.30 11.83
C ALA A 11 6.59 -23.73 12.06
N VAL A 12 6.24 -23.41 13.31
CA VAL A 12 4.96 -22.77 13.65
C VAL A 12 4.87 -21.35 13.09
N ILE A 13 5.94 -20.55 13.22
CA ILE A 13 5.97 -19.19 12.69
C ILE A 13 5.88 -19.19 11.18
N VAL A 14 6.69 -20.00 10.49
CA VAL A 14 6.69 -20.09 9.02
C VAL A 14 5.35 -20.61 8.52
N GLY A 15 4.81 -21.66 9.13
CA GLY A 15 3.49 -22.20 8.79
C GLY A 15 2.37 -21.18 8.97
N GLY A 16 2.37 -20.45 10.09
CA GLY A 16 1.41 -19.38 10.36
C GLY A 16 1.51 -18.22 9.36
N LEU A 17 2.71 -17.77 9.03
CA LEU A 17 2.94 -16.74 8.02
C LEU A 17 2.50 -17.19 6.61
N THR A 18 2.77 -18.44 6.26
CA THR A 18 2.35 -19.01 4.97
C THR A 18 0.84 -19.10 4.87
N ALA A 19 0.17 -19.56 5.93
CA ALA A 19 -1.29 -19.63 5.98
C ALA A 19 -1.92 -18.23 5.91
N LEU A 20 -1.38 -17.26 6.65
CA LEU A 20 -1.81 -15.86 6.59
C LEU A 20 -1.64 -15.31 5.17
N TRP A 21 -0.46 -15.51 4.56
CA TRP A 21 -0.22 -15.08 3.19
C TRP A 21 -1.22 -15.69 2.21
N ALA A 22 -1.51 -17.00 2.33
CA ALA A 22 -2.47 -17.67 1.45
C ALA A 22 -3.88 -17.07 1.55
N SER A 23 -4.32 -16.70 2.75
CA SER A 23 -5.66 -16.15 3.02
C SER A 23 -5.85 -14.70 2.58
N LEU A 24 -4.76 -13.90 2.45
CA LEU A 24 -4.85 -12.48 2.11
C LEU A 24 -5.46 -12.25 0.72
N PRO A 25 -6.34 -11.24 0.55
CA PRO A 25 -6.84 -10.82 -0.76
C PRO A 25 -5.70 -10.40 -1.71
N ALA A 26 -5.88 -10.64 -3.01
CA ALA A 26 -4.86 -10.33 -4.01
C ALA A 26 -4.42 -8.84 -4.00
N LEU A 27 -5.36 -7.90 -3.79
CA LEU A 27 -5.05 -6.47 -3.71
C LEU A 27 -4.21 -6.11 -2.48
N VAL A 28 -4.46 -6.77 -1.33
CA VAL A 28 -3.63 -6.59 -0.12
C VAL A 28 -2.23 -7.13 -0.35
N LYS A 29 -2.09 -8.30 -0.99
CA LYS A 29 -0.79 -8.86 -1.41
C LYS A 29 -0.04 -7.92 -2.34
N ALA A 30 -0.73 -7.38 -3.36
CA ALA A 30 -0.13 -6.43 -4.31
C ALA A 30 0.35 -5.17 -3.60
N TYR A 31 -0.46 -4.59 -2.71
CA TYR A 31 -0.04 -3.45 -1.92
C TYR A 31 1.19 -3.77 -1.04
N LEU A 32 1.21 -4.90 -0.37
CA LEU A 32 2.33 -5.31 0.49
C LEU A 32 3.63 -5.44 -0.30
N LEU A 33 3.57 -6.04 -1.51
CA LEU A 33 4.73 -6.13 -2.40
C LEU A 33 5.19 -4.75 -2.87
N LEU A 34 4.27 -3.88 -3.29
CA LEU A 34 4.58 -2.51 -3.72
C LEU A 34 5.14 -1.68 -2.57
N ALA A 35 4.58 -1.75 -1.38
CA ALA A 35 5.07 -1.04 -0.20
C ALA A 35 6.49 -1.49 0.18
N THR A 36 6.77 -2.80 0.07
CA THR A 36 8.12 -3.34 0.31
C THR A 36 9.11 -2.86 -0.74
N ALA A 37 8.76 -2.96 -2.03
CA ALA A 37 9.60 -2.48 -3.13
C ALA A 37 9.88 -0.97 -3.01
N ARG A 38 8.85 -0.17 -2.70
CA ARG A 38 8.97 1.27 -2.44
C ARG A 38 9.89 1.54 -1.26
N GLY A 39 9.74 0.82 -0.15
CA GLY A 39 10.60 0.97 1.02
C GLY A 39 12.08 0.74 0.69
N LEU A 40 12.39 -0.30 -0.08
CA LEU A 40 13.75 -0.58 -0.53
C LEU A 40 14.30 0.51 -1.45
N LEU A 41 13.50 0.96 -2.42
CA LEU A 41 13.88 2.06 -3.33
C LEU A 41 14.08 3.37 -2.57
N GLY A 42 13.18 3.71 -1.62
CA GLY A 42 13.29 4.89 -0.79
C GLY A 42 14.55 4.91 0.07
N VAL A 43 14.96 3.75 0.60
CA VAL A 43 16.23 3.61 1.33
C VAL A 43 17.41 3.83 0.38
N ALA A 44 17.40 3.22 -0.81
CA ALA A 44 18.48 3.37 -1.79
C ALA A 44 18.59 4.82 -2.29
N ALA A 45 17.49 5.44 -2.70
CA ALA A 45 17.43 6.83 -3.14
C ALA A 45 17.82 7.80 -2.02
N GLY A 46 17.37 7.55 -0.80
CA GLY A 46 17.71 8.34 0.38
C GLY A 46 19.20 8.27 0.72
N ALA A 47 19.80 7.09 0.63
CA ALA A 47 21.24 6.91 0.85
C ALA A 47 22.08 7.68 -0.18
N LEU A 48 21.70 7.62 -1.46
CA LEU A 48 22.38 8.37 -2.52
C LEU A 48 22.20 9.89 -2.36
N ALA A 49 21.02 10.35 -1.96
CA ALA A 49 20.72 11.76 -1.70
C ALA A 49 21.23 12.26 -0.34
N LYS A 50 21.91 11.41 0.45
CA LYS A 50 22.40 11.73 1.82
C LYS A 50 21.30 12.25 2.75
N ARG A 51 20.05 11.77 2.58
CA ARG A 51 18.92 12.12 3.46
C ARG A 51 19.11 11.49 4.84
N PRO A 52 18.66 12.16 5.91
CA PRO A 52 18.74 11.61 7.26
C PRO A 52 17.85 10.36 7.37
N ILE A 53 18.40 9.29 7.92
CA ILE A 53 17.72 7.99 8.11
C ILE A 53 16.36 8.16 8.83
N ARG A 54 16.26 9.13 9.73
CA ARG A 54 15.03 9.42 10.47
C ARG A 54 13.85 9.80 9.57
N GLU A 55 14.09 10.55 8.48
CA GLU A 55 13.03 10.92 7.53
C GLU A 55 12.57 9.70 6.73
N ILE A 56 13.51 8.91 6.23
CA ILE A 56 13.23 7.67 5.50
C ILE A 56 12.43 6.70 6.38
N ALA A 57 12.83 6.55 7.64
CA ALA A 57 12.14 5.71 8.60
C ALA A 57 10.70 6.18 8.86
N ARG A 58 10.48 7.50 9.00
CA ARG A 58 9.15 8.08 9.22
C ARG A 58 8.21 7.85 8.04
N GLU A 59 8.69 8.01 6.82
CA GLU A 59 7.92 7.74 5.59
C GLU A 59 7.51 6.27 5.52
N ASN A 60 8.44 5.35 5.77
CA ASN A 60 8.15 3.92 5.77
C ASN A 60 7.21 3.50 6.92
N PHE A 61 7.30 4.14 8.08
CA PHE A 61 6.44 3.84 9.22
C PHE A 61 4.97 4.18 8.95
N ALA A 62 4.69 5.26 8.22
CA ALA A 62 3.32 5.60 7.81
C ALA A 62 2.68 4.49 6.94
N HIS A 63 3.44 3.89 6.02
CA HIS A 63 2.97 2.75 5.22
C HIS A 63 2.74 1.49 6.06
N LEU A 64 3.57 1.23 7.07
CA LEU A 64 3.35 0.11 8.00
C LEU A 64 2.07 0.28 8.82
N ILE A 65 1.78 1.50 9.29
CA ILE A 65 0.51 1.81 9.98
C ILE A 65 -0.67 1.59 9.04
N ALA A 66 -0.61 2.09 7.79
CA ALA A 66 -1.66 1.90 6.81
C ALA A 66 -1.90 0.41 6.51
N LEU A 67 -0.83 -0.37 6.34
CA LEU A 67 -0.92 -1.81 6.15
C LEU A 67 -1.58 -2.49 7.35
N GLY A 68 -1.17 -2.15 8.58
CA GLY A 68 -1.77 -2.66 9.81
C GLY A 68 -3.28 -2.37 9.87
N ALA A 69 -3.70 -1.15 9.55
CA ALA A 69 -5.11 -0.77 9.50
C ALA A 69 -5.89 -1.57 8.45
N ILE A 70 -5.35 -1.76 7.26
CA ILE A 70 -5.97 -2.57 6.18
C ILE A 70 -6.16 -4.02 6.64
N LEU A 71 -5.13 -4.60 7.26
CA LEU A 71 -5.19 -5.98 7.75
C LEU A 71 -6.23 -6.13 8.87
N LEU A 72 -6.32 -5.17 9.78
CA LEU A 72 -7.33 -5.16 10.84
C LEU A 72 -8.76 -5.04 10.29
N ILE A 73 -9.00 -4.17 9.31
CA ILE A 73 -10.29 -4.02 8.66
C ILE A 73 -10.68 -5.32 7.94
N TRP A 74 -9.74 -5.91 7.20
CA TRP A 74 -9.99 -7.18 6.51
C TRP A 74 -10.27 -8.31 7.50
N LEU A 75 -9.44 -8.48 8.53
CA LEU A 75 -9.62 -9.50 9.54
C LEU A 75 -10.95 -9.33 10.29
N GLY A 76 -11.34 -8.08 10.60
CA GLY A 76 -12.64 -7.78 11.16
C GLY A 76 -13.79 -8.24 10.27
N GLY A 77 -13.67 -8.05 8.95
CA GLY A 77 -14.62 -8.57 7.98
C GLY A 77 -14.72 -10.09 7.99
N GLU A 78 -13.58 -10.79 8.01
CA GLU A 78 -13.57 -12.27 8.07
C GLU A 78 -14.18 -12.82 9.38
N LEU A 79 -13.89 -12.19 10.52
CA LEU A 79 -14.44 -12.60 11.81
C LEU A 79 -15.95 -12.37 11.92
N LEU A 80 -16.48 -11.33 11.29
CA LEU A 80 -17.91 -11.00 11.32
C LEU A 80 -18.72 -11.72 10.23
N ALA A 81 -18.06 -12.45 9.32
CA ALA A 81 -18.72 -13.08 8.18
C ALA A 81 -19.81 -14.08 8.56
N SER A 82 -19.68 -14.75 9.71
CA SER A 82 -20.67 -15.73 10.19
C SER A 82 -21.89 -15.10 10.88
N GLU A 83 -21.75 -13.88 11.42
CA GLU A 83 -22.80 -13.25 12.23
C GLU A 83 -23.48 -12.09 11.51
N MET A 84 -22.70 -11.30 10.76
CA MET A 84 -23.14 -10.07 10.10
C MET A 84 -22.60 -9.99 8.67
N SER A 85 -23.14 -10.80 7.76
CA SER A 85 -22.63 -10.95 6.39
C SER A 85 -22.52 -9.63 5.62
N ASP A 86 -23.48 -8.73 5.76
CA ASP A 86 -23.51 -7.46 5.03
C ASP A 86 -22.39 -6.51 5.51
N LEU A 87 -22.20 -6.42 6.85
CA LEU A 87 -21.13 -5.64 7.43
C LEU A 87 -19.77 -6.22 7.05
N ALA A 88 -19.64 -7.54 7.08
CA ALA A 88 -18.42 -8.23 6.68
C ALA A 88 -18.04 -7.91 5.23
N GLN A 89 -19.00 -7.94 4.29
CA GLN A 89 -18.76 -7.59 2.89
C GLN A 89 -18.32 -6.12 2.74
N VAL A 90 -18.93 -5.19 3.47
CA VAL A 90 -18.50 -3.78 3.48
C VAL A 90 -17.08 -3.62 3.96
N LEU A 91 -16.69 -4.29 5.05
CA LEU A 91 -15.32 -4.24 5.58
C LEU A 91 -14.30 -4.82 4.60
N VAL A 92 -14.60 -5.96 3.99
CA VAL A 92 -13.74 -6.58 2.97
C VAL A 92 -13.62 -5.68 1.73
N LEU A 93 -14.71 -5.06 1.28
CA LEU A 93 -14.67 -4.11 0.17
C LEU A 93 -13.84 -2.87 0.54
N ALA A 94 -14.04 -2.31 1.73
CA ALA A 94 -13.28 -1.17 2.22
C ALA A 94 -11.77 -1.47 2.26
N SER A 95 -11.38 -2.65 2.77
CA SER A 95 -9.96 -3.06 2.79
C SER A 95 -9.36 -3.13 1.38
N LYS A 96 -10.12 -3.61 0.38
CA LYS A 96 -9.68 -3.67 -1.02
C LYS A 96 -9.52 -2.27 -1.63
N LEU A 97 -10.47 -1.37 -1.39
CA LEU A 97 -10.43 0.00 -1.92
C LEU A 97 -9.28 0.80 -1.31
N ILE A 98 -9.08 0.68 0.01
CA ILE A 98 -7.97 1.33 0.70
C ILE A 98 -6.63 0.76 0.20
N SER A 99 -6.54 -0.56 0.01
CA SER A 99 -5.33 -1.20 -0.55
C SER A 99 -5.01 -0.69 -1.95
N LEU A 100 -6.02 -0.53 -2.81
CA LEU A 100 -5.85 0.01 -4.16
C LEU A 100 -5.35 1.45 -4.14
N TRP A 101 -5.90 2.29 -3.25
CA TRP A 101 -5.47 3.67 -3.07
C TRP A 101 -4.00 3.75 -2.67
N TYR A 102 -3.60 3.01 -1.62
CA TYR A 102 -2.23 3.01 -1.14
C TYR A 102 -1.26 2.35 -2.13
N ALA A 103 -1.71 1.35 -2.90
CA ALA A 103 -0.91 0.76 -3.98
C ALA A 103 -0.60 1.80 -5.06
N ALA A 104 -1.60 2.57 -5.50
CA ALA A 104 -1.41 3.64 -6.48
C ALA A 104 -0.49 4.75 -5.96
N GLN A 105 -0.63 5.13 -4.69
CA GLN A 105 0.26 6.10 -4.04
C GLN A 105 1.71 5.57 -3.97
N SER A 106 1.90 4.30 -3.60
CA SER A 106 3.23 3.67 -3.57
C SER A 106 3.90 3.68 -4.95
N VAL A 107 3.15 3.46 -6.02
CA VAL A 107 3.68 3.56 -7.39
C VAL A 107 4.14 4.98 -7.71
N LEU A 108 3.36 6.02 -7.35
CA LEU A 108 3.78 7.41 -7.56
C LEU A 108 5.07 7.75 -6.81
N GLU A 109 5.18 7.33 -5.55
CA GLU A 109 6.38 7.56 -4.74
C GLU A 109 7.59 6.81 -5.32
N MET A 110 7.40 5.58 -5.84
CA MET A 110 8.45 4.86 -6.56
C MET A 110 8.91 5.60 -7.82
N LEU A 111 7.99 6.22 -8.59
CA LEU A 111 8.35 7.04 -9.74
C LEU A 111 9.15 8.28 -9.33
N ASP A 112 8.83 8.89 -8.20
CA ASP A 112 9.62 10.00 -7.66
C ASP A 112 11.02 9.55 -7.22
N ASP A 113 11.14 8.38 -6.61
CA ASP A 113 12.43 7.80 -6.24
C ASP A 113 13.27 7.41 -7.47
N PHE A 114 12.65 6.88 -8.52
CA PHE A 114 13.34 6.65 -9.81
C PHE A 114 13.87 7.95 -10.41
N ALA A 115 13.07 9.02 -10.41
CA ALA A 115 13.53 10.32 -10.90
C ALA A 115 14.73 10.84 -10.08
N ARG A 116 14.74 10.65 -8.76
CA ARG A 116 15.88 10.99 -7.87
C ARG A 116 17.13 10.16 -8.18
N LEU A 117 16.94 8.90 -8.61
CA LEU A 117 18.03 8.01 -9.03
C LEU A 117 18.54 8.32 -10.46
N GLY A 118 17.98 9.34 -11.13
CA GLY A 118 18.33 9.71 -12.51
C GLY A 118 17.72 8.79 -13.57
N ILE A 119 16.76 7.93 -13.19
CA ILE A 119 16.04 7.08 -14.13
C ILE A 119 14.93 7.91 -14.78
N PRO A 120 14.86 8.02 -16.11
CA PRO A 120 13.85 8.82 -16.79
C PRO A 120 12.45 8.22 -16.58
N VAL A 121 11.55 9.03 -16.02
CA VAL A 121 10.14 8.63 -15.77
C VAL A 121 9.27 9.37 -16.79
N PRO A 122 8.42 8.65 -17.57
CA PRO A 122 7.50 9.30 -18.50
C PRO A 122 6.47 10.16 -17.75
N GLU A 123 6.43 11.45 -18.05
CA GLU A 123 5.49 12.40 -17.44
C GLU A 123 4.04 12.01 -17.66
N SER A 124 3.72 11.42 -18.80
CA SER A 124 2.39 10.94 -19.12
C SER A 124 1.87 9.89 -18.12
N LEU A 125 2.76 9.00 -17.63
CA LEU A 125 2.42 7.99 -16.64
C LEU A 125 2.15 8.65 -15.27
N ARG A 126 3.02 9.56 -14.86
CA ARG A 126 2.88 10.31 -13.61
C ARG A 126 1.57 11.11 -13.59
N ASN A 127 1.28 11.84 -14.65
CA ASN A 127 0.05 12.65 -14.75
C ASN A 127 -1.21 11.79 -14.71
N ARG A 128 -1.24 10.63 -15.38
CA ARG A 128 -2.36 9.70 -15.34
C ARG A 128 -2.62 9.17 -13.93
N LEU A 129 -1.58 8.75 -13.22
CA LEU A 129 -1.70 8.24 -11.85
C LEU A 129 -2.16 9.34 -10.88
N GLN A 130 -1.63 10.56 -11.01
CA GLN A 130 -2.08 11.70 -10.20
C GLN A 130 -3.55 12.05 -10.47
N HIS A 131 -3.97 11.98 -11.72
CA HIS A 131 -5.37 12.23 -12.09
C HIS A 131 -6.31 11.18 -11.49
N MET A 132 -5.94 9.90 -11.52
CA MET A 132 -6.69 8.82 -10.87
C MET A 132 -6.83 9.04 -9.36
N LEU A 133 -5.76 9.45 -8.69
CA LEU A 133 -5.76 9.67 -7.23
C LEU A 133 -6.53 10.92 -6.81
N ARG A 134 -6.54 11.97 -7.63
CA ARG A 134 -7.30 13.20 -7.35
C ARG A 134 -8.79 13.06 -7.60
N GLY A 135 -9.26 11.89 -8.09
CA GLY A 135 -10.66 11.61 -8.38
C GLY A 135 -11.28 12.72 -9.20
N GLY A 136 -11.32 12.58 -10.52
CA GLY A 136 -12.13 13.32 -11.51
C GLY A 136 -12.72 14.73 -11.25
N ASN A 137 -12.29 15.41 -10.21
CA ASN A 137 -12.87 16.70 -9.78
C ASN A 137 -12.40 17.90 -10.61
N GLY A 138 -11.63 17.66 -11.68
CA GLY A 138 -11.10 18.71 -12.57
C GLY A 138 -12.10 19.20 -13.64
N ASP A 139 -13.08 18.40 -13.97
CA ASP A 139 -13.89 18.65 -15.18
C ASP A 139 -15.10 19.60 -14.98
N LYS A 140 -15.42 19.93 -13.73
CA LYS A 140 -16.59 20.79 -13.45
C LYS A 140 -16.32 22.30 -13.46
N ARG A 141 -15.07 22.73 -13.56
CA ARG A 141 -14.76 24.19 -13.55
C ARG A 141 -14.83 24.85 -14.91
N HIS A 142 -14.65 24.10 -16.00
CA HIS A 142 -14.73 24.67 -17.36
C HIS A 142 -16.18 24.83 -17.87
N GLU A 143 -17.12 24.08 -17.35
CA GLU A 143 -18.51 24.15 -17.82
C GLU A 143 -19.33 25.30 -17.19
N GLN A 144 -18.79 25.94 -16.16
CA GLN A 144 -19.48 27.04 -15.46
C GLN A 144 -19.09 28.43 -15.95
N ASP A 145 -17.98 28.56 -16.68
CA ASP A 145 -17.51 29.84 -17.23
C ASP A 145 -18.15 30.14 -18.61
N ASP A 146 -18.53 29.09 -19.34
CA ASP A 146 -19.12 29.21 -20.69
C ASP A 146 -20.64 29.57 -20.67
N ARG A 147 -21.25 29.72 -19.49
CA ARG A 147 -22.67 30.13 -19.32
C ARG A 147 -22.86 31.58 -18.89
N ARG A 148 -21.82 32.39 -18.90
CA ARG A 148 -21.86 33.80 -18.45
C ARG A 148 -21.67 34.83 -19.54
N ASP A 149 -21.62 34.41 -20.81
CA ASP A 149 -21.62 35.32 -21.98
C ASP A 149 -22.97 35.35 -22.68
#